data_b7df89e2843b3c76a0fb9d07c3285c08
#
_entry.id   b7df89e2843b3c76a0fb9d07c3285c08
#
_cell.length_a   1.000
_cell.length_b   1.000
_cell.length_c   1.000
_cell.angle_alpha   90.00
_cell.angle_beta   90.00
_cell.angle_gamma   90.00
#
_symmetry.space_group_name_H-M   'P 1'
#
loop_
_entity.id
_entity.type
_entity.pdbx_description
1 polymer ?
#
loop_
_entity_poly.entity_id
_entity_poly.type
_entity_poly.pdbx_seq_one_letter_code
_entity_poly.pdbx_strand_id
1 'polypeptide(L)'
;EIKIVQSAGFNLVGKRLMMSWMNDRNAELYRQFMPQRHSILHRIDNTVFSVQCYAQSIETYFQQPGLEFEKWAAIQVSSFDSTPDGMETMILTGGLYAIFYYKGLSTDTKIFENIFKTWLPKSNYVLDQRPHFEVLGEKYKNNDANSEEEIWIPIRRR
;
A
#
# COMPACT_ATOMS: atom_id res chain seq x y z
N GLU A 1 5.28 2.81 -17.46
CA GLU A 1 4.81 4.18 -17.55
C GLU A 1 4.41 4.70 -16.17
N ILE A 2 4.78 5.96 -15.88
CA ILE A 2 4.55 6.56 -14.56
C ILE A 2 3.48 7.63 -14.70
N LYS A 3 2.48 7.60 -13.83
CA LYS A 3 1.44 8.62 -13.79
C LYS A 3 1.58 9.45 -12.52
N ILE A 4 1.40 10.75 -12.65
CA ILE A 4 1.33 11.66 -11.50
C ILE A 4 -0.14 12.07 -11.35
N VAL A 5 -0.72 11.79 -10.19
CA VAL A 5 -2.14 12.08 -9.95
C VAL A 5 -2.33 12.87 -8.65
N GLN A 6 -3.37 13.70 -8.65
CA GLN A 6 -3.87 14.35 -7.44
C GLN A 6 -5.05 13.53 -6.96
N SER A 7 -4.92 12.88 -5.81
CA SER A 7 -5.96 12.04 -5.22
C SER A 7 -6.74 12.78 -4.15
N ALA A 8 -8.03 12.50 -4.06
CA ALA A 8 -8.88 12.99 -2.96
C ALA A 8 -8.74 12.10 -1.71
N GLY A 9 -8.06 10.97 -1.84
CA GLY A 9 -7.93 10.00 -0.76
C GLY A 9 -8.95 8.90 -0.84
N PHE A 10 -8.89 7.97 0.12
CA PHE A 10 -9.73 6.79 0.15
C PHE A 10 -10.19 6.49 1.57
N ASN A 11 -11.42 6.01 1.69
CA ASN A 11 -11.92 5.46 2.95
C ASN A 11 -11.76 3.94 2.89
N LEU A 12 -11.04 3.38 3.85
CA LEU A 12 -10.67 1.95 3.86
C LEU A 12 -11.17 1.29 5.14
N VAL A 13 -11.54 0.02 5.02
CA VAL A 13 -11.84 -0.87 6.14
C VAL A 13 -10.95 -2.10 6.00
N GLY A 14 -10.28 -2.49 7.07
CA GLY A 14 -9.40 -3.64 7.02
C GLY A 14 -8.78 -4.02 8.35
N LYS A 15 -7.69 -4.77 8.26
CA LYS A 15 -6.90 -5.22 9.40
C LYS A 15 -5.47 -4.71 9.27
N ARG A 16 -4.80 -4.57 10.42
CA ARG A 16 -3.41 -4.11 10.45
C ARG A 16 -2.57 -5.00 11.36
N LEU A 17 -1.29 -5.05 11.08
CA LEU A 17 -0.27 -5.65 11.92
C LEU A 17 0.97 -4.78 11.89
N MET A 18 1.69 -4.74 13.01
CA MET A 18 3.04 -4.20 13.03
C MET A 18 4.00 -5.24 12.48
N MET A 19 4.91 -4.81 11.61
CA MET A 19 5.91 -5.69 11.02
C MET A 19 7.13 -4.88 10.62
N SER A 20 8.18 -5.54 10.16
CA SER A 20 9.36 -4.89 9.60
C SER A 20 9.78 -5.61 8.32
N TRP A 21 10.70 -5.00 7.57
CA TRP A 21 11.24 -5.66 6.39
C TRP A 21 12.03 -6.93 6.75
N MET A 22 12.60 -6.97 7.95
CA MET A 22 13.29 -8.16 8.46
C MET A 22 12.36 -9.19 9.08
N ASN A 23 11.15 -8.78 9.46
CA ASN A 23 10.14 -9.66 10.04
C ASN A 23 8.83 -9.44 9.31
N ASP A 24 8.73 -10.03 8.11
CA ASP A 24 7.56 -9.93 7.25
C ASP A 24 6.44 -10.80 7.79
N ARG A 25 5.31 -10.17 8.14
CA ARG A 25 4.12 -10.85 8.63
C ARG A 25 2.95 -10.74 7.66
N ASN A 26 3.23 -10.47 6.38
CA ASN A 26 2.17 -10.33 5.37
C ASN A 26 1.30 -11.57 5.27
N ALA A 27 1.90 -12.77 5.27
CA ALA A 27 1.13 -14.01 5.19
C ALA A 27 0.14 -14.13 6.34
N GLU A 28 0.53 -13.77 7.56
CA GLU A 28 -0.35 -13.77 8.73
C GLU A 28 -1.49 -12.77 8.57
N LEU A 29 -1.17 -11.54 8.13
CA LEU A 29 -2.16 -10.49 7.93
C LEU A 29 -3.21 -10.91 6.90
N TYR A 30 -2.80 -11.42 5.76
CA TYR A 30 -3.71 -11.81 4.68
C TYR A 30 -4.52 -13.06 5.06
N ARG A 31 -3.97 -14.00 5.82
CA ARG A 31 -4.74 -15.14 6.33
C ARG A 31 -5.87 -14.69 7.25
N GLN A 32 -5.67 -13.63 8.02
CA GLN A 32 -6.69 -13.09 8.91
C GLN A 32 -7.72 -12.27 8.14
N PHE A 33 -7.29 -11.52 7.13
CA PHE A 33 -8.14 -10.56 6.44
C PHE A 33 -8.96 -11.19 5.31
N MET A 34 -8.33 -11.96 4.43
CA MET A 34 -8.98 -12.40 3.19
C MET A 34 -10.25 -13.21 3.39
N PRO A 35 -10.32 -14.15 4.35
CA PRO A 35 -11.57 -14.89 4.58
C PRO A 35 -12.71 -14.01 5.07
N GLN A 36 -12.41 -12.92 5.77
CA GLN A 36 -13.41 -12.03 6.37
C GLN A 36 -13.76 -10.83 5.50
N ARG A 37 -13.09 -10.62 4.37
CA ARG A 37 -13.31 -9.44 3.53
C ARG A 37 -14.74 -9.32 3.03
N HIS A 38 -15.43 -10.44 2.87
CA HIS A 38 -16.82 -10.47 2.38
C HIS A 38 -17.81 -9.90 3.39
N SER A 39 -17.44 -9.78 4.66
CA SER A 39 -18.28 -9.18 5.69
C SER A 39 -18.28 -7.66 5.65
N ILE A 40 -17.40 -7.06 4.88
CA ILE A 40 -17.32 -5.60 4.75
C ILE A 40 -18.49 -5.12 3.89
N LEU A 41 -19.36 -4.29 4.48
CA LEU A 41 -20.47 -3.66 3.76
C LEU A 41 -19.99 -2.38 3.07
N HIS A 42 -20.74 -1.95 2.07
CA HIS A 42 -20.46 -0.72 1.32
C HIS A 42 -19.13 -0.75 0.55
N ARG A 43 -18.66 -1.93 0.19
CA ARG A 43 -17.47 -2.05 -0.66
C ARG A 43 -17.71 -1.37 -2.00
N ILE A 44 -16.69 -0.61 -2.45
CA ILE A 44 -16.68 -0.06 -3.80
C ILE A 44 -16.53 -1.19 -4.81
N ASP A 45 -15.56 -2.08 -4.56
CA ASP A 45 -15.30 -3.29 -5.35
C ASP A 45 -14.51 -4.29 -4.49
N ASN A 46 -13.88 -5.28 -5.12
CA ASN A 46 -13.09 -6.30 -4.43
C ASN A 46 -11.58 -6.04 -4.43
N THR A 47 -11.17 -4.87 -4.89
CA THR A 47 -9.75 -4.50 -4.93
C THR A 47 -9.21 -4.37 -3.50
N VAL A 48 -8.05 -4.98 -3.25
CA VAL A 48 -7.38 -4.92 -1.96
C VAL A 48 -6.31 -3.84 -1.98
N PHE A 49 -6.30 -3.01 -0.97
CA PHE A 49 -5.26 -2.02 -0.72
C PHE A 49 -4.27 -2.59 0.28
N SER A 50 -3.00 -2.61 -0.10
CA SER A 50 -1.88 -3.02 0.75
C SER A 50 -1.16 -1.76 1.17
N VAL A 51 -1.28 -1.34 2.43
CA VAL A 51 -0.87 -0.01 2.88
C VAL A 51 0.25 -0.10 3.89
N GLN A 52 1.32 0.68 3.67
CA GLN A 52 2.42 0.81 4.62
C GLN A 52 2.39 2.21 5.22
N CYS A 53 2.23 2.26 6.54
CA CYS A 53 2.28 3.51 7.31
C CYS A 53 3.64 3.57 8.01
N TYR A 54 4.58 4.29 7.40
CA TYR A 54 5.91 4.47 7.96
C TYR A 54 5.92 5.64 8.94
N ALA A 55 6.40 5.40 10.16
CA ALA A 55 6.46 6.45 11.19
C ALA A 55 7.60 7.44 10.96
N GLN A 56 8.58 7.06 10.13
CA GLN A 56 9.76 7.86 9.83
C GLN A 56 10.02 7.86 8.33
N SER A 57 11.04 8.61 7.88
CA SER A 57 11.39 8.65 6.46
C SER A 57 11.82 7.27 5.97
N ILE A 58 11.58 7.01 4.68
CA ILE A 58 11.92 5.71 4.08
C ILE A 58 13.42 5.41 4.18
N GLU A 59 14.26 6.45 4.13
CA GLU A 59 15.71 6.29 4.27
C GLU A 59 16.08 5.67 5.61
N THR A 60 15.34 6.00 6.68
CA THR A 60 15.56 5.41 7.99
C THR A 60 15.34 3.90 7.95
N TYR A 61 14.31 3.46 7.23
CA TYR A 61 14.03 2.03 7.09
C TYR A 61 15.07 1.31 6.24
N PHE A 62 15.64 1.96 5.23
CA PHE A 62 16.76 1.38 4.48
C PHE A 62 17.99 1.16 5.36
N GLN A 63 18.24 2.06 6.30
CA GLN A 63 19.35 1.95 7.24
C GLN A 63 19.06 0.98 8.39
N GLN A 64 17.79 0.88 8.78
CA GLN A 64 17.32 0.07 9.90
C GLN A 64 16.15 -0.81 9.48
N PRO A 65 16.40 -1.87 8.69
CA PRO A 65 15.31 -2.70 8.14
C PRO A 65 14.54 -3.50 9.21
N GLY A 66 15.02 -3.55 10.44
CA GLY A 66 14.29 -4.12 11.57
C GLY A 66 13.30 -3.16 12.22
N LEU A 67 13.31 -1.88 11.83
CA LEU A 67 12.38 -0.89 12.35
C LEU A 67 10.96 -1.23 11.92
N GLU A 68 10.03 -1.18 12.87
CA GLU A 68 8.65 -1.57 12.61
C GLU A 68 7.84 -0.47 11.93
N PHE A 69 6.91 -0.88 11.10
CA PHE A 69 5.88 -0.03 10.49
C PHE A 69 4.54 -0.73 10.59
N GLU A 70 3.47 0.04 10.40
CA GLU A 70 2.11 -0.49 10.39
C GLU A 70 1.73 -0.90 8.98
N LYS A 71 1.28 -2.14 8.82
CA LYS A 71 0.85 -2.70 7.53
C LYS A 71 -0.64 -3.00 7.58
N TRP A 72 -1.36 -2.54 6.57
CA TRP A 72 -2.80 -2.77 6.41
C TRP A 72 -3.08 -3.62 5.19
N ALA A 73 -4.08 -4.50 5.32
CA ALA A 73 -4.81 -5.10 4.21
C ALA A 73 -6.24 -4.59 4.32
N ALA A 74 -6.72 -3.91 3.30
CA ALA A 74 -7.99 -3.18 3.41
C ALA A 74 -8.72 -3.11 2.08
N ILE A 75 -10.02 -2.76 2.16
CA ILE A 75 -10.89 -2.58 1.00
C ILE A 75 -11.53 -1.22 1.09
N GLN A 76 -11.67 -0.54 -0.05
CA GLN A 76 -12.29 0.76 -0.13
C GLN A 76 -13.79 0.65 0.06
N VAL A 77 -14.33 1.56 0.88
CA VAL A 77 -15.77 1.63 1.17
C VAL A 77 -16.31 3.02 0.86
N SER A 78 -17.60 3.09 0.57
CA SER A 78 -18.30 4.35 0.38
C SER A 78 -18.79 4.96 1.70
N SER A 79 -18.83 4.17 2.77
CA SER A 79 -19.35 4.59 4.08
C SER A 79 -18.73 3.77 5.20
N PHE A 80 -18.52 4.39 6.37
CA PHE A 80 -18.08 3.73 7.58
C PHE A 80 -19.24 3.33 8.51
N ASP A 81 -20.47 3.37 8.01
CA ASP A 81 -21.66 3.12 8.85
C ASP A 81 -21.67 1.74 9.49
N SER A 82 -20.98 0.77 8.90
CA SER A 82 -20.94 -0.58 9.44
C SER A 82 -19.53 -1.16 9.24
N THR A 83 -18.77 -1.24 10.33
CA THR A 83 -17.44 -1.83 10.33
C THR A 83 -17.52 -3.18 11.03
N PRO A 84 -17.09 -4.28 10.38
CA PRO A 84 -17.11 -5.60 11.01
C PRO A 84 -16.27 -5.66 12.28
N ASP A 85 -16.68 -6.50 13.22
CA ASP A 85 -15.91 -6.74 14.44
C ASP A 85 -14.48 -7.25 14.08
N GLY A 86 -13.50 -6.71 14.77
CA GLY A 86 -12.10 -7.08 14.54
C GLY A 86 -11.45 -6.35 13.37
N MET A 87 -12.19 -5.49 12.67
CA MET A 87 -11.65 -4.62 11.63
C MET A 87 -11.63 -3.17 12.09
N GLU A 88 -10.83 -2.36 11.41
CA GLU A 88 -10.67 -0.94 11.71
C GLU A 88 -10.87 -0.11 10.46
N THR A 89 -11.14 1.16 10.67
CA THR A 89 -11.28 2.13 9.58
C THR A 89 -9.98 2.92 9.42
N MET A 90 -9.72 3.35 8.19
CA MET A 90 -8.60 4.22 7.87
C MET A 90 -9.05 5.22 6.80
N ILE A 91 -8.69 6.49 6.98
CA ILE A 91 -8.78 7.49 5.93
C ILE A 91 -7.39 7.63 5.34
N LEU A 92 -7.23 7.18 4.10
CA LEU A 92 -5.98 7.33 3.37
C LEU A 92 -5.95 8.73 2.78
N THR A 93 -5.09 9.57 3.33
CA THR A 93 -5.06 11.00 3.03
C THR A 93 -4.78 11.27 1.55
N GLY A 94 -5.50 12.22 0.96
CA GLY A 94 -5.28 12.66 -0.40
C GLY A 94 -3.99 13.45 -0.58
N GLY A 95 -3.67 13.75 -1.82
CA GLY A 95 -2.48 14.49 -2.21
C GLY A 95 -1.92 13.98 -3.52
N LEU A 96 -0.72 14.41 -3.86
CA LEU A 96 -0.03 13.94 -5.07
C LEU A 96 0.54 12.54 -4.84
N TYR A 97 0.38 11.71 -5.86
CA TYR A 97 0.97 10.36 -5.91
C TYR A 97 1.62 10.12 -7.26
N ALA A 98 2.74 9.41 -7.24
CA ALA A 98 3.31 8.80 -8.43
C ALA A 98 2.85 7.34 -8.47
N ILE A 99 2.24 6.93 -9.57
CA ILE A 99 1.73 5.57 -9.75
C ILE A 99 2.64 4.84 -10.71
N PHE A 100 3.18 3.71 -10.25
CA PHE A 100 4.03 2.82 -11.04
C PHE A 100 3.25 1.54 -11.33
N TYR A 101 3.17 1.18 -12.59
CA TYR A 101 2.59 -0.10 -12.98
C TYR A 101 3.65 -1.17 -12.89
N TYR A 102 3.39 -2.21 -12.14
CA TYR A 102 4.34 -3.29 -11.94
C TYR A 102 3.76 -4.63 -12.39
N LYS A 103 4.50 -5.35 -13.23
CA LYS A 103 4.19 -6.72 -13.61
C LYS A 103 5.33 -7.62 -13.17
N GLY A 104 5.01 -8.60 -12.32
CA GLY A 104 6.01 -9.52 -11.80
C GLY A 104 5.63 -10.06 -10.44
N LEU A 105 6.56 -10.77 -9.82
CA LEU A 105 6.40 -11.28 -8.46
C LEU A 105 6.38 -10.14 -7.47
N SER A 106 5.41 -10.15 -6.55
CA SER A 106 5.30 -9.13 -5.50
C SER A 106 6.46 -9.19 -4.50
N THR A 107 7.20 -10.30 -4.47
CA THR A 107 8.40 -10.47 -3.64
C THR A 107 9.65 -9.88 -4.26
N ASP A 108 9.61 -9.47 -5.53
CA ASP A 108 10.75 -8.83 -6.20
C ASP A 108 10.82 -7.36 -5.77
N THR A 109 11.92 -7.00 -5.11
CA THR A 109 12.11 -5.65 -4.56
C THR A 109 12.83 -4.70 -5.51
N LYS A 110 13.23 -5.14 -6.69
CA LYS A 110 13.98 -4.31 -7.65
C LYS A 110 13.22 -3.07 -8.09
N ILE A 111 11.91 -3.19 -8.23
CA ILE A 111 11.06 -2.04 -8.61
C ILE A 111 11.17 -0.92 -7.57
N PHE A 112 11.16 -1.26 -6.28
CA PHE A 112 11.26 -0.28 -5.20
C PHE A 112 12.63 0.39 -5.17
N GLU A 113 13.70 -0.38 -5.37
CA GLU A 113 15.05 0.18 -5.49
C GLU A 113 15.13 1.17 -6.66
N ASN A 114 14.55 0.81 -7.79
CA ASN A 114 14.54 1.69 -8.96
C ASN A 114 13.75 2.98 -8.68
N ILE A 115 12.61 2.87 -8.02
CA ILE A 115 11.79 4.05 -7.67
C ILE A 115 12.57 4.99 -6.76
N PHE A 116 13.10 4.49 -5.65
CA PHE A 116 13.69 5.35 -4.61
C PHE A 116 15.12 5.78 -4.91
N LYS A 117 15.89 4.95 -5.59
CA LYS A 117 17.31 5.23 -5.85
C LYS A 117 17.59 5.82 -7.22
N THR A 118 16.67 5.65 -8.17
CA THR A 118 16.88 6.10 -9.55
C THR A 118 15.86 7.12 -9.98
N TRP A 119 14.57 6.78 -9.95
CA TRP A 119 13.53 7.68 -10.48
C TRP A 119 13.35 8.92 -9.61
N LEU A 120 13.15 8.73 -8.32
CA LEU A 120 12.82 9.83 -7.42
C LEU A 120 13.90 10.91 -7.37
N PRO A 121 15.20 10.58 -7.22
CA PRO A 121 16.26 11.60 -7.19
C PRO A 121 16.35 12.42 -8.46
N LYS A 122 15.99 11.85 -9.61
CA LYS A 122 16.03 12.53 -10.92
C LYS A 122 14.74 13.28 -11.23
N SER A 123 13.70 13.08 -10.43
CA SER A 123 12.39 13.70 -10.67
C SER A 123 12.32 15.11 -10.10
N ASN A 124 11.21 15.80 -10.42
CA ASN A 124 10.89 17.10 -9.82
C ASN A 124 10.16 16.96 -8.47
N TYR A 125 10.22 15.77 -7.86
CA TYR A 125 9.46 15.45 -6.65
C TYR A 125 10.37 14.94 -5.55
N VAL A 126 9.86 15.05 -4.32
CA VAL A 126 10.40 14.40 -3.14
C VAL A 126 9.29 13.60 -2.48
N LEU A 127 9.66 12.66 -1.62
CA LEU A 127 8.66 11.91 -0.86
C LEU A 127 7.93 12.81 0.11
N ASP A 128 6.61 12.62 0.19
CA ASP A 128 5.80 13.20 1.24
C ASP A 128 5.64 12.17 2.37
N GLN A 129 5.41 12.67 3.59
CA GLN A 129 5.24 11.81 4.77
C GLN A 129 3.77 11.39 4.88
N ARG A 130 3.35 10.51 4.00
CA ARG A 130 2.02 9.90 3.94
C ARG A 130 2.17 8.41 3.67
N PRO A 131 1.13 7.60 3.89
CA PRO A 131 1.23 6.17 3.60
C PRO A 131 1.58 5.88 2.13
N HIS A 132 2.38 4.84 1.94
CA HIS A 132 2.63 4.22 0.63
C HIS A 132 1.65 3.06 0.48
N PHE A 133 1.20 2.78 -0.74
CA PHE A 133 0.31 1.64 -0.88
C PHE A 133 0.37 1.03 -2.27
N GLU A 134 -0.01 -0.24 -2.35
CA GLU A 134 -0.21 -0.95 -3.60
C GLU A 134 -1.69 -1.26 -3.76
N VAL A 135 -2.16 -1.21 -5.00
CA VAL A 135 -3.54 -1.53 -5.36
C VAL A 135 -3.54 -2.87 -6.07
N LEU A 136 -4.16 -3.87 -5.43
CA LEU A 136 -4.18 -5.25 -5.88
C LEU A 136 -5.54 -5.56 -6.51
N GLY A 137 -5.66 -5.29 -7.81
CA GLY A 137 -6.90 -5.48 -8.56
C GLY A 137 -7.04 -6.88 -9.14
N GLU A 138 -7.87 -7.00 -10.18
CA GLU A 138 -8.19 -8.29 -10.80
C GLU A 138 -6.99 -9.01 -11.40
N LYS A 139 -5.96 -8.27 -11.80
CA LYS A 139 -4.76 -8.83 -12.42
C LYS A 139 -3.70 -9.23 -11.41
N TYR A 140 -3.95 -9.01 -10.13
CA TYR A 140 -3.04 -9.44 -9.08
C TYR A 140 -3.16 -10.96 -8.87
N LYS A 141 -2.00 -11.64 -8.86
CA LYS A 141 -1.92 -13.09 -8.62
C LYS A 141 -0.80 -13.35 -7.62
N ASN A 142 -1.12 -14.05 -6.55
CA ASN A 142 -0.13 -14.38 -5.53
C ASN A 142 0.92 -15.34 -6.07
N ASN A 143 2.21 -15.04 -5.82
CA ASN A 143 3.35 -15.86 -6.25
C ASN A 143 3.39 -16.16 -7.75
N ASP A 144 2.95 -15.23 -8.59
CA ASP A 144 2.91 -15.40 -10.04
C ASP A 144 3.69 -14.28 -10.74
N ALA A 145 4.59 -14.66 -11.64
CA ALA A 145 5.39 -13.69 -12.41
C ALA A 145 4.56 -12.87 -13.39
N ASN A 146 3.32 -13.28 -13.67
CA ASN A 146 2.40 -12.53 -14.52
C ASN A 146 1.44 -11.63 -13.74
N SER A 147 1.61 -11.55 -12.41
CA SER A 147 0.81 -10.65 -11.58
C SER A 147 1.04 -9.19 -11.95
N GLU A 148 -0.01 -8.39 -11.90
CA GLU A 148 0.06 -6.94 -12.15
C GLU A 148 -0.55 -6.18 -10.97
N GLU A 149 0.10 -5.10 -10.59
CA GLU A 149 -0.37 -4.23 -9.52
C GLU A 149 0.04 -2.79 -9.77
N GLU A 150 -0.59 -1.86 -9.07
CA GLU A 150 -0.18 -0.46 -9.04
C GLU A 150 0.54 -0.17 -7.73
N ILE A 151 1.65 0.55 -7.82
CA ILE A 151 2.40 1.03 -6.67
C ILE A 151 2.22 2.53 -6.58
N TRP A 152 1.66 3.00 -5.46
CA TRP A 152 1.36 4.41 -5.24
C TRP A 152 2.34 4.98 -4.21
N ILE A 153 3.14 5.94 -4.64
CA ILE A 153 4.17 6.59 -3.82
C ILE A 153 3.74 8.03 -3.54
N PRO A 154 3.63 8.43 -2.26
CA PRO A 154 3.23 9.79 -1.92
C PRO A 154 4.37 10.77 -2.22
N ILE A 155 4.07 11.80 -2.97
CA ILE A 155 5.08 12.77 -3.41
C ILE A 155 4.59 14.20 -3.18
N ARG A 156 5.54 15.13 -3.18
CA ARG A 156 5.27 16.57 -3.27
C ARG A 156 6.32 17.21 -4.16
N ARG A 157 6.00 18.37 -4.69
CA ARG A 157 6.94 19.11 -5.53
C ARG A 157 8.12 19.61 -4.70
N ARG A 158 9.28 19.66 -5.33
CA ARG A 158 10.50 20.21 -4.72
C ARG A 158 10.33 21.69 -4.41
#